data_7900f723f6b337780daf623d12469f7d
#
_entry.id   7900f723f6b337780daf623d12469f7d
#
_cell.length_a   1.000
_cell.length_b   1.000
_cell.length_c   1.000
_cell.angle_alpha   90.00
_cell.angle_beta   90.00
_cell.angle_gamma   90.00
#
_symmetry.space_group_name_H-M   'P 1'
#
loop_
_entity.id
_entity.type
_entity.pdbx_description
1 polymer ?
#
loop_
_entity_poly.entity_id
_entity_poly.type
_entity_poly.pdbx_seq_one_letter_code
_entity_poly.pdbx_strand_id
1 'polypeptide(L)'
;MPSGKLSVGRIEFSMKRNNPVWVMSSAFDKLELEELIETTSAIGAQGIDLCVFRRDGSRQDHTATHLDYERFGLDEARNLLDRFNHAGLRLSLGAFENMIGGDPAHRIENQNHLLRLIRIAHLLGGDANDVKVGTFVGYNHELGSQENGFQKNLEEYQRVFSPIIKYAEDLGVTVLYENCPMEGWRSSGYTNTFNNLPGVLAARKLMYALIPSKAHGEIYDPSHDVWQQTNPIEVIRHTDVGRLHRIHVKATRNLSGKARTEWGGMYPMQAVDPQLAEKAGVAVPAHDWDRHHYEAMLPGFGGTDSMDWRGFVDVLNEIGFNGPYEIENEAKNSKDTGNLQAIIQGFKATTSFLAPMLWDLDAEKGYCFQADQGLGPMLAAPSTDIPVMTIDRL
;
A
#
# COMPACT_ATOMS: atom_id res chain seq x y z
N MET A 1 30.13 -40.25 35.22
CA MET A 1 29.01 -39.74 34.43
C MET A 1 29.05 -38.25 34.50
N PRO A 2 29.30 -37.54 33.39
CA PRO A 2 29.26 -36.08 33.42
C PRO A 2 27.81 -35.60 33.23
N SER A 3 27.38 -34.73 34.15
CA SER A 3 26.11 -34.05 34.14
C SER A 3 26.07 -33.06 32.99
N GLY A 4 25.34 -33.39 31.91
CA GLY A 4 25.05 -32.46 30.86
C GLY A 4 24.14 -31.34 31.35
N LYS A 5 24.67 -30.12 31.42
CA LYS A 5 23.87 -28.91 31.58
C LYS A 5 23.10 -28.69 30.26
N LEU A 6 21.78 -28.88 30.32
CA LEU A 6 20.88 -28.38 29.29
C LEU A 6 20.95 -26.84 29.34
N SER A 7 21.59 -26.23 28.37
CA SER A 7 21.46 -24.81 28.09
C SER A 7 20.08 -24.58 27.48
N VAL A 8 19.14 -24.07 28.28
CA VAL A 8 17.91 -23.48 27.73
C VAL A 8 18.35 -22.26 26.99
N GLY A 9 18.27 -22.32 25.65
CA GLY A 9 18.54 -21.18 24.78
C GLY A 9 17.67 -20.01 25.26
N ARG A 10 18.29 -18.86 25.54
CA ARG A 10 17.55 -17.61 25.72
C ARG A 10 16.77 -17.37 24.44
N ILE A 11 15.45 -17.39 24.53
CA ILE A 11 14.60 -16.79 23.52
C ILE A 11 14.88 -15.30 23.65
N GLU A 12 15.74 -14.76 22.78
CA GLU A 12 15.89 -13.32 22.64
C GLU A 12 14.57 -12.85 22.02
N PHE A 13 13.74 -12.22 22.83
CA PHE A 13 12.58 -11.49 22.30
C PHE A 13 13.13 -10.33 21.45
N SER A 14 12.78 -10.32 20.16
CA SER A 14 13.00 -9.16 19.30
C SER A 14 12.47 -7.91 20.01
N MET A 15 13.31 -6.86 20.13
CA MET A 15 12.88 -5.61 20.76
C MET A 15 11.77 -5.00 19.92
N LYS A 16 10.60 -4.79 20.53
CA LYS A 16 9.49 -4.06 19.89
C LYS A 16 9.96 -2.64 19.56
N ARG A 17 9.60 -2.15 18.39
CA ARG A 17 10.06 -0.85 17.88
C ARG A 17 9.05 0.26 18.06
N ASN A 18 7.89 -0.01 18.67
CA ASN A 18 6.83 0.97 18.87
C ASN A 18 6.37 1.62 17.55
N ASN A 19 6.27 0.81 16.47
CA ASN A 19 5.81 1.30 15.18
C ASN A 19 4.37 1.82 15.27
N PRO A 20 4.04 2.96 14.65
CA PRO A 20 2.66 3.44 14.62
C PRO A 20 1.79 2.58 13.69
N VAL A 21 0.50 2.53 14.02
CA VAL A 21 -0.54 1.94 13.16
C VAL A 21 -1.31 3.08 12.50
N TRP A 22 -1.45 3.02 11.19
CA TRP A 22 -2.19 3.99 10.40
C TRP A 22 -3.39 3.33 9.73
N VAL A 23 -4.28 4.15 9.19
CA VAL A 23 -5.42 3.69 8.39
C VAL A 23 -5.34 4.29 6.99
N MET A 24 -5.65 3.49 5.97
CA MET A 24 -5.84 3.96 4.61
C MET A 24 -7.28 4.46 4.44
N SER A 25 -7.45 5.68 3.94
CA SER A 25 -8.75 6.34 3.90
C SER A 25 -9.70 5.82 2.83
N SER A 26 -9.23 4.97 1.91
CA SER A 26 -10.04 4.40 0.80
C SER A 26 -11.27 3.62 1.25
N ALA A 27 -11.29 3.10 2.48
CA ALA A 27 -12.43 2.41 3.04
C ALA A 27 -13.51 3.33 3.65
N PHE A 28 -13.24 4.63 3.77
CA PHE A 28 -14.09 5.61 4.45
C PHE A 28 -14.70 6.62 3.48
N ASP A 29 -15.18 6.15 2.33
CA ASP A 29 -15.76 6.96 1.25
C ASP A 29 -16.98 7.81 1.66
N LYS A 30 -17.61 7.47 2.78
CA LYS A 30 -18.81 8.15 3.30
C LYS A 30 -18.54 9.15 4.41
N LEU A 31 -17.28 9.27 4.85
CA LEU A 31 -16.91 10.19 5.92
C LEU A 31 -16.35 11.48 5.33
N GLU A 32 -16.75 12.61 5.90
CA GLU A 32 -16.02 13.85 5.73
C GLU A 32 -14.69 13.80 6.48
N LEU A 33 -13.75 14.68 6.13
CA LEU A 33 -12.40 14.65 6.69
C LEU A 33 -12.37 14.75 8.23
N GLU A 34 -13.24 15.57 8.85
CA GLU A 34 -13.34 15.66 10.32
C GLU A 34 -13.79 14.34 10.95
N GLU A 35 -14.82 13.74 10.39
CA GLU A 35 -15.35 12.47 10.86
C GLU A 35 -14.31 11.34 10.69
N LEU A 36 -13.49 11.39 9.62
CA LEU A 36 -12.38 10.47 9.40
C LEU A 36 -11.29 10.63 10.46
N ILE A 37 -10.90 11.86 10.79
CA ILE A 37 -9.92 12.17 11.84
C ILE A 37 -10.41 11.66 13.20
N GLU A 38 -11.65 11.95 13.57
CA GLU A 38 -12.26 11.48 14.83
C GLU A 38 -12.36 9.96 14.87
N THR A 39 -12.79 9.34 13.77
CA THR A 39 -12.92 7.89 13.64
C THR A 39 -11.55 7.20 13.77
N THR A 40 -10.51 7.75 13.14
CA THR A 40 -9.14 7.23 13.23
C THR A 40 -8.62 7.27 14.65
N SER A 41 -8.82 8.38 15.36
CA SER A 41 -8.47 8.48 16.78
C SER A 41 -9.25 7.46 17.63
N ALA A 42 -10.55 7.26 17.37
CA ALA A 42 -11.39 6.29 18.07
C ALA A 42 -11.04 4.81 17.75
N ILE A 43 -10.38 4.55 16.64
CA ILE A 43 -9.79 3.24 16.30
C ILE A 43 -8.53 2.98 17.12
N GLY A 44 -7.83 4.02 17.57
CA GLY A 44 -6.55 3.96 18.25
C GLY A 44 -5.35 3.94 17.29
N ALA A 45 -5.54 4.39 16.06
CA ALA A 45 -4.48 4.58 15.08
C ALA A 45 -3.80 5.96 15.24
N GLN A 46 -2.57 6.09 14.75
CA GLN A 46 -1.74 7.28 14.89
C GLN A 46 -1.56 8.06 13.62
N GLY A 47 -2.18 7.65 12.52
CA GLY A 47 -2.09 8.37 11.26
C GLY A 47 -3.07 7.89 10.21
N ILE A 48 -3.13 8.64 9.12
CA ILE A 48 -4.02 8.39 7.98
C ILE A 48 -3.21 8.50 6.69
N ASP A 49 -3.24 7.48 5.84
CA ASP A 49 -2.91 7.66 4.43
C ASP A 49 -4.16 8.16 3.70
N LEU A 50 -4.13 9.44 3.32
CA LEU A 50 -5.21 10.06 2.58
C LEU A 50 -5.14 9.64 1.11
N CYS A 51 -6.08 8.82 0.69
CA CYS A 51 -6.27 8.48 -0.71
C CYS A 51 -6.83 9.69 -1.46
N VAL A 52 -6.07 10.17 -2.43
CA VAL A 52 -6.40 11.37 -3.22
C VAL A 52 -6.44 10.99 -4.70
N PHE A 53 -7.43 10.19 -5.06
CA PHE A 53 -7.63 9.75 -6.44
C PHE A 53 -8.14 10.88 -7.33
N ARG A 54 -7.84 10.80 -8.62
CA ARG A 54 -8.45 11.69 -9.61
C ARG A 54 -9.96 11.45 -9.68
N ARG A 55 -10.74 12.53 -9.72
CA ARG A 55 -12.21 12.46 -9.85
C ARG A 55 -12.67 11.84 -11.17
N ASP A 56 -11.85 11.94 -12.22
CA ASP A 56 -12.07 11.39 -13.56
C ASP A 56 -11.12 10.23 -13.91
N GLY A 57 -10.45 9.66 -12.90
CA GLY A 57 -9.49 8.58 -13.04
C GLY A 57 -10.12 7.21 -13.27
N SER A 58 -9.29 6.20 -13.45
CA SER A 58 -9.74 4.81 -13.68
C SER A 58 -10.21 4.10 -12.40
N ARG A 59 -9.92 4.67 -11.23
CA ARG A 59 -10.20 4.10 -9.91
C ARG A 59 -11.47 4.68 -9.27
N GLN A 60 -12.55 4.75 -10.04
CA GLN A 60 -13.85 5.27 -9.58
C GLN A 60 -14.46 4.50 -8.39
N ASP A 61 -14.07 3.25 -8.21
CA ASP A 61 -14.41 2.40 -7.06
C ASP A 61 -13.67 2.76 -5.77
N HIS A 62 -12.65 3.64 -5.86
CA HIS A 62 -11.84 4.11 -4.74
C HIS A 62 -12.01 5.63 -4.52
N THR A 63 -13.23 6.12 -4.60
CA THR A 63 -13.58 7.55 -4.71
C THR A 63 -13.39 8.37 -3.43
N ALA A 64 -12.96 7.78 -2.33
CA ALA A 64 -12.70 8.48 -1.08
C ALA A 64 -11.57 9.51 -1.22
N THR A 65 -11.90 10.68 -1.73
CA THR A 65 -10.96 11.80 -1.85
C THR A 65 -11.35 12.87 -0.83
N HIS A 66 -10.62 12.91 0.28
CA HIS A 66 -10.89 13.82 1.38
C HIS A 66 -10.22 15.21 1.24
N LEU A 67 -9.50 15.44 0.12
CA LEU A 67 -8.83 16.71 -0.17
C LEU A 67 -9.33 17.32 -1.48
N ASP A 68 -9.54 18.63 -1.51
CA ASP A 68 -9.68 19.35 -2.78
C ASP A 68 -8.30 19.65 -3.38
N TYR A 69 -7.72 18.63 -4.05
CA TYR A 69 -6.39 18.71 -4.62
C TYR A 69 -6.24 19.76 -5.74
N GLU A 70 -7.34 20.20 -6.36
CA GLU A 70 -7.30 21.19 -7.42
C GLU A 70 -7.06 22.61 -6.90
N ARG A 71 -7.53 22.89 -5.67
CA ARG A 71 -7.44 24.20 -5.02
C ARG A 71 -6.49 24.21 -3.83
N PHE A 72 -5.68 23.15 -3.68
CA PHE A 72 -4.81 23.02 -2.53
C PHE A 72 -3.59 23.95 -2.62
N GLY A 73 -3.54 24.92 -1.76
CA GLY A 73 -2.45 25.88 -1.60
C GLY A 73 -1.90 25.91 -0.19
N LEU A 74 -1.19 26.98 0.13
CA LEU A 74 -0.48 27.12 1.40
C LEU A 74 -1.44 27.26 2.59
N ASP A 75 -2.58 27.91 2.41
CA ASP A 75 -3.56 28.12 3.49
C ASP A 75 -4.31 26.81 3.81
N GLU A 76 -4.64 26.02 2.79
CA GLU A 76 -5.19 24.67 2.96
C GLU A 76 -4.20 23.76 3.66
N ALA A 77 -2.91 23.84 3.32
CA ALA A 77 -1.86 23.07 3.96
C ALA A 77 -1.74 23.41 5.45
N ARG A 78 -1.72 24.70 5.81
CA ARG A 78 -1.70 25.14 7.22
C ARG A 78 -2.90 24.63 7.99
N ASN A 79 -4.10 24.82 7.43
CA ASN A 79 -5.34 24.35 8.05
C ASN A 79 -5.32 22.83 8.28
N LEU A 80 -4.89 22.06 7.29
CA LEU A 80 -4.82 20.61 7.40
C LEU A 80 -3.81 20.15 8.47
N LEU A 81 -2.62 20.74 8.49
CA LEU A 81 -1.60 20.45 9.49
C LEU A 81 -2.09 20.77 10.91
N ASP A 82 -2.77 21.90 11.10
CA ASP A 82 -3.32 22.29 12.39
C ASP A 82 -4.35 21.28 12.90
N ARG A 83 -5.23 20.79 12.01
CA ARG A 83 -6.24 19.75 12.33
C ARG A 83 -5.60 18.44 12.75
N PHE A 84 -4.63 17.96 11.99
CA PHE A 84 -3.91 16.72 12.30
C PHE A 84 -3.07 16.85 13.57
N ASN A 85 -2.38 17.97 13.76
CA ASN A 85 -1.65 18.24 15.00
C ASN A 85 -2.57 18.30 16.22
N HIS A 86 -3.76 18.92 16.10
CA HIS A 86 -4.74 18.96 17.18
C HIS A 86 -5.24 17.55 17.55
N ALA A 87 -5.41 16.69 16.56
CA ALA A 87 -5.80 15.29 16.78
C ALA A 87 -4.64 14.38 17.21
N GLY A 88 -3.39 14.87 17.17
CA GLY A 88 -2.19 14.04 17.44
C GLY A 88 -1.94 12.96 16.38
N LEU A 89 -2.42 13.17 15.16
CA LEU A 89 -2.30 12.24 14.05
C LEU A 89 -1.23 12.68 13.05
N ARG A 90 -0.69 11.69 12.33
CA ARG A 90 0.16 11.88 11.13
C ARG A 90 -0.65 11.68 9.87
N LEU A 91 -0.14 12.18 8.76
CA LEU A 91 -0.77 11.98 7.45
C LEU A 91 0.27 11.62 6.38
N SER A 92 -0.19 10.95 5.35
CA SER A 92 0.49 10.71 4.07
C SER A 92 -0.52 10.89 2.94
N LEU A 93 -0.08 10.75 1.70
CA LEU A 93 -0.95 10.87 0.52
C LEU A 93 -0.76 9.65 -0.38
N GLY A 94 -1.84 9.19 -1.01
CA GLY A 94 -1.76 8.10 -1.97
C GLY A 94 -2.69 8.30 -3.18
N ALA A 95 -2.19 7.96 -4.37
CA ALA A 95 -2.99 7.82 -5.59
C ALA A 95 -2.39 6.74 -6.47
N PHE A 96 -3.10 5.66 -6.61
CA PHE A 96 -2.62 4.40 -7.17
C PHE A 96 -3.16 4.20 -8.59
N GLU A 97 -2.46 4.77 -9.59
CA GLU A 97 -2.84 4.75 -11.00
C GLU A 97 -1.69 4.21 -11.88
N ASN A 98 -2.02 3.75 -13.10
CA ASN A 98 -1.01 3.33 -14.06
C ASN A 98 -0.33 4.55 -14.70
N MET A 99 0.95 4.74 -14.43
CA MET A 99 1.74 5.89 -14.88
C MET A 99 2.44 5.67 -16.22
N ILE A 100 2.65 4.41 -16.65
CA ILE A 100 3.44 4.09 -17.83
C ILE A 100 2.68 3.31 -18.92
N GLY A 101 1.46 2.88 -18.64
CA GLY A 101 0.63 2.12 -19.57
C GLY A 101 -0.76 2.69 -19.77
N GLY A 102 -1.54 2.01 -20.59
CA GLY A 102 -2.91 2.41 -20.90
C GLY A 102 -2.99 3.53 -21.93
N ASP A 103 -4.14 4.21 -21.99
CA ASP A 103 -4.38 5.33 -22.90
C ASP A 103 -3.40 6.48 -22.66
N PRO A 104 -2.76 7.05 -23.71
CA PRO A 104 -1.76 8.10 -23.56
C PRO A 104 -2.26 9.37 -22.88
N ALA A 105 -3.50 9.78 -23.13
CA ALA A 105 -4.06 10.99 -22.50
C ALA A 105 -4.28 10.75 -20.99
N HIS A 106 -4.89 9.65 -20.61
CA HIS A 106 -5.06 9.27 -19.21
C HIS A 106 -3.72 9.12 -18.49
N ARG A 107 -2.71 8.57 -19.16
CA ARG A 107 -1.36 8.42 -18.59
C ARG A 107 -0.72 9.77 -18.24
N ILE A 108 -0.80 10.75 -19.14
CA ILE A 108 -0.32 12.11 -18.89
C ILE A 108 -1.07 12.76 -17.72
N GLU A 109 -2.38 12.59 -17.67
CA GLU A 109 -3.19 13.10 -16.56
C GLU A 109 -2.83 12.45 -15.22
N ASN A 110 -2.57 11.13 -15.20
CA ASN A 110 -2.11 10.43 -13.99
C ASN A 110 -0.75 10.94 -13.52
N GLN A 111 0.19 11.15 -14.45
CA GLN A 111 1.51 11.73 -14.15
C GLN A 111 1.40 13.16 -13.61
N ASN A 112 0.57 14.00 -14.22
CA ASN A 112 0.32 15.35 -13.75
C ASN A 112 -0.36 15.37 -12.35
N HIS A 113 -1.23 14.41 -12.10
CA HIS A 113 -1.82 14.26 -10.78
C HIS A 113 -0.78 13.86 -9.73
N LEU A 114 0.12 12.93 -10.04
CA LEU A 114 1.23 12.56 -9.16
C LEU A 114 2.14 13.76 -8.84
N LEU A 115 2.48 14.57 -9.85
CA LEU A 115 3.25 15.80 -9.66
C LEU A 115 2.52 16.80 -8.73
N ARG A 116 1.19 16.89 -8.87
CA ARG A 116 0.35 17.71 -7.98
C ARG A 116 0.41 17.19 -6.54
N LEU A 117 0.33 15.88 -6.32
CA LEU A 117 0.43 15.30 -4.99
C LEU A 117 1.82 15.47 -4.37
N ILE A 118 2.89 15.38 -5.15
CA ILE A 118 4.26 15.67 -4.69
C ILE A 118 4.35 17.13 -4.20
N ARG A 119 3.77 18.09 -4.97
CA ARG A 119 3.69 19.48 -4.51
C ARG A 119 2.87 19.62 -3.22
N ILE A 120 1.71 18.97 -3.12
CA ILE A 120 0.87 19.00 -1.91
C ILE A 120 1.64 18.42 -0.72
N ALA A 121 2.32 17.30 -0.89
CA ALA A 121 3.16 16.71 0.16
C ALA A 121 4.26 17.66 0.62
N HIS A 122 4.91 18.38 -0.31
CA HIS A 122 5.88 19.43 0.03
C HIS A 122 5.25 20.55 0.87
N LEU A 123 4.06 21.05 0.49
CA LEU A 123 3.34 22.08 1.25
C LEU A 123 2.95 21.59 2.66
N LEU A 124 2.80 20.29 2.84
CA LEU A 124 2.56 19.63 4.12
C LEU A 124 3.86 19.28 4.89
N GLY A 125 5.02 19.75 4.40
CA GLY A 125 6.32 19.55 5.03
C GLY A 125 7.14 18.36 4.51
N GLY A 126 6.62 17.59 3.56
CA GLY A 126 7.33 16.50 2.91
C GLY A 126 7.92 15.49 3.89
N ASP A 127 9.13 15.03 3.60
CA ASP A 127 9.84 14.03 4.40
C ASP A 127 10.13 14.50 5.84
N ALA A 128 10.20 15.80 6.09
CA ALA A 128 10.39 16.34 7.44
C ALA A 128 9.17 16.07 8.36
N ASN A 129 7.97 16.00 7.78
CA ASN A 129 6.73 15.63 8.46
C ASN A 129 6.32 14.17 8.23
N ASP A 130 7.18 13.37 7.57
CA ASP A 130 6.88 12.01 7.08
C ASP A 130 5.68 11.95 6.10
N VAL A 131 5.40 13.07 5.39
CA VAL A 131 4.38 13.15 4.36
C VAL A 131 4.95 12.69 3.03
N LYS A 132 4.67 11.45 2.68
CA LYS A 132 5.13 10.80 1.45
C LYS A 132 3.97 10.63 0.47
N VAL A 133 4.26 10.20 -0.76
CA VAL A 133 3.24 9.98 -1.78
C VAL A 133 3.27 8.55 -2.27
N GLY A 134 2.25 7.76 -1.91
CA GLY A 134 2.04 6.40 -2.41
C GLY A 134 1.50 6.39 -3.83
N THR A 135 1.99 5.47 -4.67
CA THR A 135 1.51 5.31 -6.05
C THR A 135 1.81 3.92 -6.60
N PHE A 136 1.22 3.61 -7.76
CA PHE A 136 1.71 2.54 -8.64
C PHE A 136 2.65 3.09 -9.69
N VAL A 137 3.45 2.22 -10.30
CA VAL A 137 4.17 2.52 -11.54
C VAL A 137 3.32 2.14 -12.75
N GLY A 138 2.64 1.00 -12.64
CA GLY A 138 1.90 0.41 -13.73
C GLY A 138 2.76 -0.41 -14.68
N TYR A 139 2.20 -0.71 -15.83
CA TYR A 139 2.84 -1.50 -16.87
C TYR A 139 2.28 -1.14 -18.24
N ASN A 140 3.15 -1.03 -19.24
CA ASN A 140 2.76 -0.84 -20.62
C ASN A 140 2.67 -2.20 -21.33
N HIS A 141 1.45 -2.69 -21.54
CA HIS A 141 1.20 -3.99 -22.13
C HIS A 141 1.61 -4.08 -23.61
N GLU A 142 1.55 -2.97 -24.35
CA GLU A 142 2.00 -2.93 -25.74
C GLU A 142 3.51 -3.18 -25.83
N LEU A 143 4.27 -2.53 -24.98
CA LEU A 143 5.71 -2.81 -24.84
C LEU A 143 5.94 -4.23 -24.32
N GLY A 144 5.17 -4.64 -23.31
CA GLY A 144 5.29 -5.93 -22.66
C GLY A 144 5.06 -7.13 -23.56
N SER A 145 4.26 -6.97 -24.62
CA SER A 145 3.98 -8.01 -25.63
C SER A 145 5.09 -8.18 -26.67
N GLN A 146 6.05 -7.27 -26.72
CA GLN A 146 7.16 -7.29 -27.66
C GLN A 146 8.32 -8.15 -27.15
N GLU A 147 9.24 -8.46 -28.03
CA GLU A 147 10.53 -9.06 -27.62
C GLU A 147 11.24 -8.15 -26.59
N ASN A 148 11.76 -8.74 -25.51
CA ASN A 148 12.33 -8.02 -24.38
C ASN A 148 11.35 -7.02 -23.70
N GLY A 149 10.04 -7.32 -23.71
CA GLY A 149 8.99 -6.45 -23.21
C GLY A 149 9.15 -5.98 -21.77
N PHE A 150 9.69 -6.82 -20.90
CA PHE A 150 9.99 -6.43 -19.52
C PHE A 150 11.09 -5.35 -19.47
N GLN A 151 12.19 -5.54 -20.20
CA GLN A 151 13.26 -4.55 -20.32
C GLN A 151 12.75 -3.21 -20.88
N LYS A 152 11.88 -3.24 -21.91
CA LYS A 152 11.25 -2.03 -22.46
C LYS A 152 10.38 -1.29 -21.45
N ASN A 153 9.71 -2.02 -20.56
CA ASN A 153 8.95 -1.40 -19.47
C ASN A 153 9.86 -0.77 -18.41
N LEU A 154 11.04 -1.34 -18.14
CA LEU A 154 12.04 -0.71 -17.29
C LEU A 154 12.60 0.58 -17.91
N GLU A 155 12.83 0.60 -19.22
CA GLU A 155 13.26 1.79 -19.96
C GLU A 155 12.17 2.87 -19.95
N GLU A 156 10.91 2.47 -20.14
CA GLU A 156 9.76 3.37 -20.04
C GLU A 156 9.59 3.94 -18.63
N TYR A 157 9.75 3.09 -17.59
CA TYR A 157 9.80 3.55 -16.21
C TYR A 157 10.89 4.60 -16.01
N GLN A 158 12.12 4.33 -16.45
CA GLN A 158 13.23 5.28 -16.31
C GLN A 158 12.92 6.61 -17.02
N ARG A 159 12.36 6.55 -18.23
CA ARG A 159 12.00 7.74 -18.99
C ARG A 159 10.94 8.60 -18.29
N VAL A 160 9.90 7.97 -17.77
CA VAL A 160 8.76 8.66 -17.12
C VAL A 160 9.13 9.12 -15.71
N PHE A 161 9.72 8.24 -14.92
CA PHE A 161 9.93 8.52 -13.49
C PHE A 161 11.19 9.33 -13.18
N SER A 162 12.21 9.36 -14.05
CA SER A 162 13.40 10.17 -13.77
C SER A 162 13.09 11.65 -13.52
N PRO A 163 12.30 12.35 -14.33
CA PRO A 163 11.93 13.74 -14.07
C PRO A 163 10.99 13.87 -12.86
N ILE A 164 10.08 12.93 -12.63
CA ILE A 164 9.15 12.92 -11.48
C ILE A 164 9.93 12.77 -10.18
N ILE A 165 10.87 11.81 -10.11
CA ILE A 165 11.69 11.58 -8.90
C ILE A 165 12.65 12.74 -8.69
N LYS A 166 13.20 13.34 -9.73
CA LYS A 166 14.01 14.56 -9.60
C LYS A 166 13.19 15.71 -8.99
N TYR A 167 11.96 15.91 -9.45
CA TYR A 167 11.07 16.91 -8.88
C TYR A 167 10.74 16.62 -7.41
N ALA A 168 10.46 15.37 -7.06
CA ALA A 168 10.22 14.95 -5.68
C ALA A 168 11.45 15.19 -4.79
N GLU A 169 12.65 14.84 -5.28
CA GLU A 169 13.92 15.10 -4.59
C GLU A 169 14.15 16.58 -4.31
N ASP A 170 13.92 17.45 -5.32
CA ASP A 170 14.07 18.90 -5.17
C ASP A 170 13.10 19.49 -4.15
N LEU A 171 11.95 18.84 -3.93
CA LEU A 171 10.94 19.26 -2.98
C LEU A 171 11.04 18.56 -1.60
N GLY A 172 12.00 17.67 -1.40
CA GLY A 172 12.13 16.90 -0.17
C GLY A 172 10.92 15.99 0.09
N VAL A 173 10.45 15.31 -0.95
CA VAL A 173 9.31 14.37 -0.90
C VAL A 173 9.74 13.01 -1.42
N THR A 174 9.41 11.94 -0.71
CA THR A 174 9.65 10.58 -1.16
C THR A 174 8.38 10.00 -1.80
N VAL A 175 8.51 9.45 -3.01
CA VAL A 175 7.46 8.71 -3.73
C VAL A 175 7.59 7.23 -3.40
N LEU A 176 6.49 6.58 -3.03
CA LEU A 176 6.47 5.19 -2.61
C LEU A 176 5.71 4.33 -3.63
N TYR A 177 6.31 3.22 -4.04
CA TYR A 177 5.67 2.25 -4.93
C TYR A 177 5.11 1.07 -4.14
N GLU A 178 3.85 0.74 -4.38
CA GLU A 178 3.27 -0.47 -3.83
C GLU A 178 3.54 -1.69 -4.72
N ASN A 179 3.80 -2.83 -4.10
CA ASN A 179 4.06 -4.10 -4.78
C ASN A 179 2.80 -4.85 -5.25
N CYS A 180 1.64 -4.19 -5.27
CA CYS A 180 0.43 -4.80 -5.82
C CYS A 180 0.66 -5.23 -7.28
N PRO A 181 0.41 -6.49 -7.66
CA PRO A 181 0.60 -6.94 -9.04
C PRO A 181 -0.49 -6.47 -9.99
N MET A 182 -1.57 -5.84 -9.49
CA MET A 182 -2.66 -5.25 -10.27
C MET A 182 -3.25 -6.21 -11.32
N GLU A 183 -3.65 -7.35 -10.91
CA GLU A 183 -4.24 -8.40 -11.75
C GLU A 183 -5.48 -7.93 -12.52
N GLY A 184 -6.26 -6.99 -11.95
CA GLY A 184 -7.44 -6.39 -12.60
C GLY A 184 -7.12 -5.49 -13.79
N TRP A 185 -5.86 -5.09 -13.99
CA TRP A 185 -5.45 -4.24 -15.13
C TRP A 185 -5.13 -5.00 -16.40
N ARG A 186 -5.40 -6.29 -16.45
CA ARG A 186 -5.15 -7.07 -17.66
C ARG A 186 -6.00 -6.59 -18.82
N SER A 187 -5.34 -6.27 -19.92
CA SER A 187 -6.00 -6.07 -21.20
C SER A 187 -6.37 -7.42 -21.82
N SER A 188 -7.55 -7.51 -22.41
CA SER A 188 -7.93 -8.66 -23.23
C SER A 188 -6.88 -8.87 -24.36
N GLY A 189 -6.33 -10.07 -24.44
CA GLY A 189 -5.30 -10.41 -25.44
C GLY A 189 -3.86 -10.37 -24.92
N TYR A 190 -3.59 -9.78 -23.77
CA TYR A 190 -2.27 -9.84 -23.12
C TYR A 190 -2.31 -10.83 -21.96
N THR A 191 -1.82 -12.02 -22.17
CA THR A 191 -1.65 -13.04 -21.15
C THR A 191 -0.18 -13.13 -20.73
N ASN A 192 0.08 -13.49 -19.48
CA ASN A 192 1.45 -13.71 -18.95
C ASN A 192 2.35 -12.47 -18.91
N THR A 193 1.78 -11.28 -18.73
CA THR A 193 2.54 -10.05 -18.53
C THR A 193 2.35 -9.54 -17.10
N PHE A 194 3.29 -8.73 -16.64
CA PHE A 194 3.11 -7.92 -15.45
C PHE A 194 1.99 -6.90 -15.68
N ASN A 195 1.35 -6.45 -14.62
CA ASN A 195 0.36 -5.36 -14.71
C ASN A 195 0.79 -4.14 -13.89
N ASN A 196 1.74 -4.33 -12.95
CA ASN A 196 2.41 -3.26 -12.23
C ASN A 196 3.87 -3.66 -12.03
N LEU A 197 4.79 -2.82 -12.46
CA LEU A 197 6.22 -3.15 -12.52
C LEU A 197 6.82 -3.51 -11.14
N PRO A 198 6.55 -2.79 -10.03
CA PRO A 198 7.08 -3.12 -8.72
C PRO A 198 6.49 -4.38 -8.07
N GLY A 199 5.59 -5.11 -8.74
CA GLY A 199 4.89 -6.29 -8.22
C GLY A 199 5.81 -7.44 -7.78
N VAL A 200 7.09 -7.43 -8.16
CA VAL A 200 8.09 -8.43 -7.74
C VAL A 200 9.39 -7.78 -7.29
N LEU A 201 10.07 -8.41 -6.33
CA LEU A 201 11.31 -7.89 -5.73
C LEU A 201 12.41 -7.60 -6.77
N ALA A 202 12.57 -8.46 -7.76
CA ALA A 202 13.59 -8.26 -8.80
C ALA A 202 13.36 -6.98 -9.59
N ALA A 203 12.11 -6.67 -9.94
CA ALA A 203 11.76 -5.45 -10.64
C ALA A 203 12.09 -4.22 -9.80
N ARG A 204 11.73 -4.21 -8.51
CA ARG A 204 12.05 -3.10 -7.60
C ARG A 204 13.56 -2.84 -7.52
N LYS A 205 14.37 -3.89 -7.38
CA LYS A 205 15.84 -3.75 -7.39
C LYS A 205 16.37 -3.13 -8.68
N LEU A 206 15.84 -3.54 -9.83
CA LEU A 206 16.21 -2.98 -11.13
C LEU A 206 15.77 -1.51 -11.26
N MET A 207 14.59 -1.17 -10.78
CA MET A 207 14.08 0.20 -10.77
C MET A 207 14.98 1.12 -9.95
N TYR A 208 15.41 0.70 -8.76
CA TYR A 208 16.34 1.48 -7.92
C TYR A 208 17.73 1.59 -8.51
N ALA A 209 18.20 0.60 -9.26
CA ALA A 209 19.45 0.68 -10.00
C ALA A 209 19.38 1.66 -11.17
N LEU A 210 18.22 1.76 -11.85
CA LEU A 210 18.01 2.69 -12.97
C LEU A 210 17.87 4.15 -12.52
N ILE A 211 17.22 4.38 -11.37
CA ILE A 211 17.06 5.71 -10.78
C ILE A 211 17.63 5.65 -9.35
N PRO A 212 18.91 5.94 -9.13
CA PRO A 212 19.58 5.74 -7.84
C PRO A 212 19.25 6.79 -6.77
N SER A 213 18.31 7.73 -7.03
CA SER A 213 17.85 8.72 -6.06
C SER A 213 17.27 8.06 -4.80
N LYS A 214 17.33 8.74 -3.66
CA LYS A 214 16.68 8.33 -2.40
C LYS A 214 15.23 8.84 -2.27
N ALA A 215 14.77 9.68 -3.19
CA ALA A 215 13.43 10.26 -3.19
C ALA A 215 12.33 9.28 -3.70
N HIS A 216 12.61 7.97 -3.71
CA HIS A 216 11.61 6.94 -3.94
C HIS A 216 11.91 5.66 -3.14
N GLY A 217 10.86 4.93 -2.77
CA GLY A 217 10.93 3.75 -1.94
C GLY A 217 9.72 2.84 -2.11
N GLU A 218 9.42 2.07 -1.07
CA GLU A 218 8.39 1.02 -1.10
C GLU A 218 7.31 1.24 -0.04
N ILE A 219 6.06 1.00 -0.46
CA ILE A 219 4.99 0.48 0.38
C ILE A 219 4.96 -1.02 0.11
N TYR A 220 5.13 -1.83 1.14
CA TYR A 220 5.12 -3.27 0.98
C TYR A 220 3.87 -3.89 1.57
N ASP A 221 3.09 -4.54 0.71
CA ASP A 221 1.93 -5.34 1.07
C ASP A 221 2.28 -6.83 0.99
N PRO A 222 2.36 -7.52 2.15
CA PRO A 222 2.69 -8.93 2.18
C PRO A 222 1.59 -9.84 1.60
N SER A 223 0.34 -9.38 1.57
CA SER A 223 -0.78 -10.18 1.07
C SER A 223 -0.60 -10.57 -0.39
N HIS A 224 -0.02 -9.68 -1.18
CA HIS A 224 0.24 -9.91 -2.61
C HIS A 224 1.26 -11.02 -2.86
N ASP A 225 2.25 -11.15 -2.01
CA ASP A 225 3.22 -12.24 -2.11
C ASP A 225 2.60 -13.57 -1.68
N VAL A 226 1.78 -13.59 -0.63
CA VAL A 226 1.13 -14.82 -0.13
C VAL A 226 0.24 -15.46 -1.20
N TRP A 227 -0.62 -14.68 -1.88
CA TRP A 227 -1.48 -15.28 -2.90
C TRP A 227 -0.70 -15.62 -4.19
N GLN A 228 0.42 -14.95 -4.47
CA GLN A 228 1.37 -15.33 -5.52
C GLN A 228 2.22 -16.54 -5.14
N GLN A 229 2.04 -17.10 -3.93
CA GLN A 229 2.79 -18.24 -3.39
C GLN A 229 4.28 -17.93 -3.17
N THR A 230 4.60 -16.66 -2.96
CA THR A 230 5.92 -16.21 -2.52
C THR A 230 5.89 -16.00 -1.00
N ASN A 231 7.00 -16.27 -0.32
CA ASN A 231 7.09 -16.07 1.11
C ASN A 231 7.44 -14.60 1.43
N PRO A 232 6.54 -13.79 2.02
CA PRO A 232 6.80 -12.39 2.30
C PRO A 232 7.94 -12.17 3.30
N ILE A 233 8.19 -13.10 4.21
CA ILE A 233 9.31 -13.06 5.15
C ILE A 233 10.64 -13.09 4.41
N GLU A 234 10.77 -13.99 3.42
CA GLU A 234 11.97 -14.07 2.60
C GLU A 234 12.13 -12.85 1.68
N VAL A 235 11.03 -12.33 1.14
CA VAL A 235 11.07 -11.10 0.32
C VAL A 235 11.61 -9.94 1.15
N ILE A 236 11.11 -9.73 2.38
CA ILE A 236 11.58 -8.66 3.26
C ILE A 236 13.04 -8.82 3.66
N ARG A 237 13.52 -10.03 3.91
CA ARG A 237 14.95 -10.29 4.19
C ARG A 237 15.88 -9.82 3.06
N HIS A 238 15.36 -9.76 1.85
CA HIS A 238 16.11 -9.35 0.65
C HIS A 238 15.77 -7.94 0.16
N THR A 239 14.90 -7.22 0.86
CA THR A 239 14.53 -5.82 0.58
C THR A 239 15.56 -4.86 1.23
N ASP A 240 15.88 -3.77 0.55
CA ASP A 240 16.66 -2.67 1.13
C ASP A 240 15.79 -1.91 2.14
N VAL A 241 16.07 -2.10 3.43
CA VAL A 241 15.32 -1.43 4.50
C VAL A 241 15.34 0.10 4.39
N GLY A 242 16.38 0.67 3.79
CA GLY A 242 16.46 2.12 3.52
C GLY A 242 15.49 2.61 2.44
N ARG A 243 14.81 1.68 1.75
CA ARG A 243 13.75 1.95 0.78
C ARG A 243 12.36 1.61 1.30
N LEU A 244 12.27 0.84 2.39
CA LEU A 244 11.01 0.39 2.95
C LEU A 244 10.46 1.44 3.93
N HIS A 245 9.38 2.10 3.55
CA HIS A 245 8.82 3.21 4.33
C HIS A 245 7.47 2.88 4.97
N ARG A 246 6.68 1.98 4.38
CA ARG A 246 5.33 1.61 4.83
C ARG A 246 5.12 0.12 4.70
N ILE A 247 4.32 -0.44 5.57
CA ILE A 247 3.78 -1.80 5.44
C ILE A 247 2.27 -1.69 5.31
N HIS A 248 1.68 -2.11 4.20
CA HIS A 248 0.25 -2.31 4.13
C HIS A 248 -0.15 -3.54 4.95
N VAL A 249 -1.10 -3.35 5.83
CA VAL A 249 -1.66 -4.41 6.68
C VAL A 249 -2.96 -4.87 6.04
N LYS A 250 -2.80 -5.72 5.07
CA LYS A 250 -3.84 -6.48 4.40
C LYS A 250 -3.44 -7.94 4.46
N ALA A 251 -4.37 -8.80 4.78
CA ALA A 251 -4.16 -10.23 4.78
C ALA A 251 -4.85 -10.86 3.57
N THR A 252 -4.44 -12.09 3.30
CA THR A 252 -5.09 -12.92 2.30
C THR A 252 -5.28 -14.32 2.83
N ARG A 253 -6.36 -14.96 2.40
CA ARG A 253 -6.58 -16.38 2.56
C ARG A 253 -6.58 -17.04 1.19
N ASN A 254 -5.60 -17.90 0.95
CA ASN A 254 -5.57 -18.70 -0.27
C ASN A 254 -6.73 -19.68 -0.27
N LEU A 255 -7.56 -19.59 -1.31
CA LEU A 255 -8.72 -20.45 -1.45
C LEU A 255 -8.33 -21.82 -1.98
N SER A 256 -9.08 -22.84 -1.58
CA SER A 256 -9.02 -24.19 -2.11
C SER A 256 -10.37 -24.55 -2.71
N GLY A 257 -10.43 -25.56 -3.54
CA GLY A 257 -11.69 -26.05 -4.09
C GLY A 257 -11.59 -26.42 -5.57
N LYS A 258 -12.75 -26.75 -6.14
CA LYS A 258 -12.84 -27.27 -7.51
C LYS A 258 -12.29 -26.27 -8.53
N ALA A 259 -12.72 -25.01 -8.44
CA ALA A 259 -12.29 -23.98 -9.39
C ALA A 259 -10.77 -23.79 -9.37
N ARG A 260 -10.14 -23.71 -8.19
CA ARG A 260 -8.69 -23.60 -8.07
C ARG A 260 -7.95 -24.85 -8.56
N THR A 261 -8.54 -26.04 -8.32
CA THR A 261 -7.96 -27.29 -8.78
C THR A 261 -7.98 -27.40 -10.29
N GLU A 262 -9.05 -26.96 -10.93
CA GLU A 262 -9.25 -27.09 -12.38
C GLU A 262 -8.55 -25.96 -13.18
N TRP A 263 -8.51 -24.75 -12.63
CA TRP A 263 -8.01 -23.56 -13.33
C TRP A 263 -6.64 -23.07 -12.84
N GLY A 264 -6.15 -23.62 -11.74
CA GLY A 264 -4.90 -23.16 -11.12
C GLY A 264 -5.08 -21.96 -10.22
N GLY A 265 -3.97 -21.42 -9.68
CA GLY A 265 -3.98 -20.35 -8.67
C GLY A 265 -3.17 -19.12 -9.00
N MET A 266 -2.51 -19.07 -10.15
CA MET A 266 -1.58 -17.97 -10.48
C MET A 266 -2.06 -17.11 -11.66
N TYR A 267 -2.99 -17.61 -12.45
CA TYR A 267 -3.42 -16.91 -13.66
C TYR A 267 -4.88 -16.54 -13.57
N PRO A 268 -5.24 -15.31 -13.98
CA PRO A 268 -6.63 -14.94 -14.10
C PRO A 268 -7.31 -15.85 -15.10
N MET A 269 -8.53 -16.16 -14.78
CA MET A 269 -9.32 -17.06 -15.56
C MET A 269 -9.82 -16.37 -16.82
N GLN A 270 -9.74 -17.08 -17.91
CA GLN A 270 -10.35 -16.64 -19.15
C GLN A 270 -11.86 -16.82 -19.07
N ALA A 271 -12.59 -15.91 -19.68
CA ALA A 271 -14.02 -16.12 -19.85
C ALA A 271 -14.27 -17.39 -20.69
N VAL A 272 -15.12 -18.27 -20.19
CA VAL A 272 -15.53 -19.48 -20.91
C VAL A 272 -17.05 -19.50 -21.02
N ASP A 273 -17.55 -20.06 -22.10
CA ASP A 273 -18.99 -20.27 -22.29
C ASP A 273 -19.55 -21.12 -21.12
N PRO A 274 -20.49 -20.58 -20.31
CA PRO A 274 -21.06 -21.30 -19.17
C PRO A 274 -21.70 -22.64 -19.56
N GLN A 275 -22.31 -22.75 -20.75
CA GLN A 275 -22.92 -24.00 -21.22
C GLN A 275 -21.86 -25.05 -21.55
N LEU A 276 -20.73 -24.62 -22.11
CA LEU A 276 -19.60 -25.50 -22.36
C LEU A 276 -18.97 -25.97 -21.04
N ALA A 277 -18.80 -25.07 -20.07
CA ALA A 277 -18.28 -25.42 -18.75
C ALA A 277 -19.18 -26.42 -18.02
N GLU A 278 -20.49 -26.18 -18.03
CA GLU A 278 -21.47 -27.10 -17.46
C GLU A 278 -21.45 -28.47 -18.13
N LYS A 279 -21.43 -28.51 -19.46
CA LYS A 279 -21.33 -29.75 -20.25
C LYS A 279 -20.05 -30.53 -19.96
N ALA A 280 -18.93 -29.83 -19.76
CA ALA A 280 -17.66 -30.43 -19.43
C ALA A 280 -17.52 -30.78 -17.94
N GLY A 281 -18.45 -30.34 -17.10
CA GLY A 281 -18.43 -30.57 -15.65
C GLY A 281 -17.33 -29.78 -14.94
N VAL A 282 -16.81 -28.69 -15.53
CA VAL A 282 -15.81 -27.81 -14.92
C VAL A 282 -16.47 -26.61 -14.23
N ALA A 283 -15.76 -26.03 -13.26
CA ALA A 283 -16.22 -24.81 -12.61
C ALA A 283 -16.23 -23.65 -13.61
N VAL A 284 -17.32 -22.87 -13.60
CA VAL A 284 -17.36 -21.61 -14.37
C VAL A 284 -16.44 -20.59 -13.70
N PRO A 285 -15.47 -20.02 -14.43
CA PRO A 285 -14.65 -18.96 -13.89
C PRO A 285 -15.50 -17.74 -13.54
N ALA A 286 -15.34 -17.19 -12.33
CA ALA A 286 -15.92 -15.90 -12.03
C ALA A 286 -15.07 -14.78 -12.64
N HIS A 287 -15.70 -13.67 -12.99
CA HIS A 287 -14.98 -12.46 -13.36
C HIS A 287 -14.24 -11.84 -12.17
N ASP A 288 -14.61 -12.24 -10.99
CA ASP A 288 -14.09 -11.76 -9.74
C ASP A 288 -12.89 -12.63 -9.36
N TRP A 289 -11.74 -12.05 -9.53
CA TRP A 289 -10.43 -12.66 -9.38
C TRP A 289 -10.21 -13.30 -8.01
N ASP A 290 -10.57 -12.61 -6.92
CA ASP A 290 -10.34 -13.08 -5.55
C ASP A 290 -11.20 -14.30 -5.18
N ARG A 291 -12.36 -14.51 -5.84
CA ARG A 291 -13.25 -15.64 -5.54
C ARG A 291 -12.69 -17.00 -5.88
N HIS A 292 -11.65 -17.06 -6.69
CA HIS A 292 -11.08 -18.32 -7.18
C HIS A 292 -9.70 -18.62 -6.64
N HIS A 293 -8.93 -17.60 -6.30
CA HIS A 293 -7.53 -17.74 -5.96
C HIS A 293 -7.26 -17.39 -4.51
N TYR A 294 -7.81 -16.30 -4.04
CA TYR A 294 -7.64 -15.80 -2.69
C TYR A 294 -8.85 -14.97 -2.27
N GLU A 295 -8.91 -14.67 -1.00
CA GLU A 295 -9.87 -13.75 -0.42
C GLU A 295 -9.11 -12.70 0.37
N ALA A 296 -9.36 -11.42 0.07
CA ALA A 296 -8.82 -10.32 0.86
C ALA A 296 -9.41 -10.32 2.27
N MET A 297 -8.56 -10.20 3.27
CA MET A 297 -8.92 -10.27 4.68
C MET A 297 -8.22 -9.18 5.47
N LEU A 298 -8.72 -8.93 6.67
CA LEU A 298 -8.01 -8.16 7.68
C LEU A 298 -7.45 -9.10 8.75
N PRO A 299 -6.18 -8.93 9.19
CA PRO A 299 -5.62 -9.70 10.28
C PRO A 299 -6.45 -9.51 11.56
N GLY A 300 -6.76 -10.62 12.22
CA GLY A 300 -7.56 -10.60 13.45
C GLY A 300 -9.07 -10.35 13.26
N PHE A 301 -9.57 -10.25 12.02
CA PHE A 301 -10.98 -10.02 11.73
C PHE A 301 -11.52 -10.99 10.66
N GLY A 302 -12.55 -11.75 11.03
CA GLY A 302 -13.27 -12.61 10.07
C GLY A 302 -12.65 -13.99 9.81
N GLY A 303 -11.69 -14.43 10.62
CA GLY A 303 -11.13 -15.78 10.55
C GLY A 303 -9.62 -15.83 10.38
N THR A 304 -9.10 -17.03 10.08
CA THR A 304 -7.67 -17.26 9.90
C THR A 304 -7.26 -16.97 8.46
N ASP A 305 -6.29 -16.11 8.29
CA ASP A 305 -5.63 -15.84 7.00
C ASP A 305 -4.46 -16.81 6.75
N SER A 306 -3.79 -16.68 5.61
CA SER A 306 -2.69 -17.55 5.17
C SER A 306 -1.31 -16.95 5.46
N MET A 307 -1.20 -16.00 6.39
CA MET A 307 0.04 -15.29 6.67
C MET A 307 0.56 -15.53 8.09
N ASP A 308 1.88 -15.68 8.22
CA ASP A 308 2.58 -15.67 9.51
C ASP A 308 2.93 -14.22 9.91
N TRP A 309 1.97 -13.52 10.51
CA TRP A 309 2.15 -12.14 10.95
C TRP A 309 3.23 -11.98 12.02
N ARG A 310 3.35 -12.96 12.93
CA ARG A 310 4.36 -12.90 13.98
C ARG A 310 5.76 -12.97 13.38
N GLY A 311 6.03 -13.99 12.56
CA GLY A 311 7.32 -14.13 11.89
C GLY A 311 7.64 -12.96 10.97
N PHE A 312 6.64 -12.37 10.33
CA PHE A 312 6.80 -11.20 9.47
C PHE A 312 7.21 -9.95 10.27
N VAL A 313 6.53 -9.66 11.39
CA VAL A 313 6.86 -8.53 12.27
C VAL A 313 8.23 -8.73 12.93
N ASP A 314 8.58 -9.96 13.35
CA ASP A 314 9.88 -10.27 13.93
C ASP A 314 11.01 -9.96 12.95
N VAL A 315 10.88 -10.33 11.67
CA VAL A 315 11.87 -10.00 10.64
C VAL A 315 11.95 -8.50 10.37
N LEU A 316 10.84 -7.79 10.33
CA LEU A 316 10.84 -6.32 10.21
C LEU A 316 11.60 -5.65 11.36
N ASN A 317 11.43 -6.16 12.59
CA ASN A 317 12.19 -5.71 13.76
C ASN A 317 13.69 -6.03 13.62
N GLU A 318 14.04 -7.23 13.16
CA GLU A 318 15.44 -7.66 12.93
C GLU A 318 16.16 -6.74 11.94
N ILE A 319 15.53 -6.41 10.81
CA ILE A 319 16.14 -5.54 9.77
C ILE A 319 16.11 -4.05 10.13
N GLY A 320 15.42 -3.68 11.20
CA GLY A 320 15.39 -2.30 11.67
C GLY A 320 14.29 -1.43 11.06
N PHE A 321 13.21 -2.00 10.55
CA PHE A 321 12.06 -1.23 10.07
C PHE A 321 11.41 -0.45 11.21
N ASN A 322 11.19 0.85 11.00
CA ASN A 322 10.58 1.75 11.99
C ASN A 322 9.44 2.61 11.43
N GLY A 323 8.99 2.31 10.22
CA GLY A 323 7.85 2.97 9.60
C GLY A 323 6.50 2.48 10.14
N PRO A 324 5.39 3.08 9.71
CA PRO A 324 4.04 2.68 10.10
C PRO A 324 3.58 1.37 9.46
N TYR A 325 2.69 0.70 10.20
CA TYR A 325 1.83 -0.37 9.71
C TYR A 325 0.48 0.23 9.34
N GLU A 326 0.19 0.26 8.07
CA GLU A 326 -0.93 0.97 7.47
C GLU A 326 -2.04 -0.01 7.06
N ILE A 327 -3.17 0.02 7.77
CA ILE A 327 -4.25 -0.92 7.53
C ILE A 327 -4.97 -0.54 6.24
N GLU A 328 -4.88 -1.43 5.25
CA GLU A 328 -5.65 -1.38 4.02
C GLU A 328 -6.83 -2.34 4.10
N ASN A 329 -8.03 -1.79 4.15
CA ASN A 329 -9.24 -2.58 4.33
C ASN A 329 -9.94 -2.84 2.99
N GLU A 330 -9.73 -4.03 2.44
CA GLU A 330 -10.41 -4.55 1.26
C GLU A 330 -11.20 -5.84 1.58
N ALA A 331 -11.42 -6.13 2.86
CA ALA A 331 -12.06 -7.36 3.28
C ALA A 331 -13.58 -7.37 2.98
N LYS A 332 -14.07 -8.48 2.42
CA LYS A 332 -15.48 -8.68 2.06
C LYS A 332 -16.44 -8.54 3.23
N ASN A 333 -16.02 -8.97 4.41
CA ASN A 333 -16.81 -8.87 5.63
C ASN A 333 -16.68 -7.53 6.36
N SER A 334 -15.96 -6.59 5.77
CA SER A 334 -15.74 -5.23 6.28
C SER A 334 -16.06 -4.19 5.22
N LYS A 335 -15.10 -3.75 4.39
CA LYS A 335 -15.30 -2.71 3.36
C LYS A 335 -16.44 -3.05 2.40
N ASP A 336 -16.45 -4.25 1.83
CA ASP A 336 -17.43 -4.64 0.82
C ASP A 336 -18.87 -4.74 1.34
N THR A 337 -19.05 -4.72 2.66
CA THR A 337 -20.39 -4.63 3.25
C THR A 337 -21.04 -3.27 3.02
N GLY A 338 -20.26 -2.24 2.74
CA GLY A 338 -20.71 -0.85 2.70
C GLY A 338 -21.23 -0.32 4.05
N ASN A 339 -21.04 -1.09 5.13
CA ASN A 339 -21.49 -0.75 6.48
C ASN A 339 -20.34 -0.12 7.28
N LEU A 340 -20.46 1.16 7.60
CA LEU A 340 -19.46 1.91 8.35
C LEU A 340 -19.07 1.25 9.68
N GLN A 341 -20.02 0.68 10.42
CA GLN A 341 -19.74 -0.01 11.68
C GLN A 341 -18.87 -1.26 11.46
N ALA A 342 -19.15 -2.05 10.41
CA ALA A 342 -18.32 -3.21 10.07
C ALA A 342 -16.90 -2.79 9.65
N ILE A 343 -16.78 -1.67 8.93
CA ILE A 343 -15.50 -1.08 8.52
C ILE A 343 -14.71 -0.67 9.76
N ILE A 344 -15.29 0.11 10.67
CA ILE A 344 -14.64 0.56 11.92
C ILE A 344 -14.25 -0.65 12.79
N GLN A 345 -15.11 -1.67 12.90
CA GLN A 345 -14.80 -2.89 13.65
C GLN A 345 -13.62 -3.66 13.05
N GLY A 346 -13.53 -3.74 11.73
CA GLY A 346 -12.39 -4.33 11.03
C GLY A 346 -11.07 -3.64 11.40
N PHE A 347 -11.02 -2.32 11.30
CA PHE A 347 -9.83 -1.54 11.69
C PHE A 347 -9.47 -1.71 13.18
N LYS A 348 -10.45 -1.65 14.09
CA LYS A 348 -10.22 -1.86 15.53
C LYS A 348 -9.70 -3.25 15.83
N ALA A 349 -10.26 -4.29 15.22
CA ALA A 349 -9.81 -5.66 15.40
C ALA A 349 -8.37 -5.84 14.91
N THR A 350 -8.04 -5.28 13.74
CA THR A 350 -6.68 -5.35 13.18
C THR A 350 -5.68 -4.57 14.02
N THR A 351 -6.01 -3.37 14.49
CA THR A 351 -5.16 -2.62 15.43
C THR A 351 -4.91 -3.42 16.70
N SER A 352 -5.95 -4.02 17.28
CA SER A 352 -5.82 -4.86 18.48
C SER A 352 -5.01 -6.13 18.24
N PHE A 353 -5.07 -6.70 17.04
CA PHE A 353 -4.27 -7.85 16.63
C PHE A 353 -2.78 -7.51 16.53
N LEU A 354 -2.44 -6.34 15.97
CA LEU A 354 -1.07 -5.87 15.82
C LEU A 354 -0.44 -5.41 17.14
N ALA A 355 -1.24 -4.80 18.03
CA ALA A 355 -0.79 -4.15 19.26
C ALA A 355 0.20 -5.00 20.09
N PRO A 356 -0.06 -6.29 20.40
CA PRO A 356 0.88 -7.10 21.18
C PRO A 356 2.21 -7.40 20.47
N MET A 357 2.28 -7.22 19.14
CA MET A 357 3.50 -7.40 18.36
C MET A 357 4.32 -6.11 18.28
N LEU A 358 3.66 -4.96 18.30
CA LEU A 358 4.26 -3.65 18.04
C LEU A 358 4.51 -2.83 19.31
N TRP A 359 3.64 -2.93 20.33
CA TRP A 359 3.60 -2.02 21.48
C TRP A 359 3.82 -2.73 22.81
N ASP A 360 4.31 -1.98 23.79
CA ASP A 360 4.44 -2.47 25.15
C ASP A 360 3.10 -2.50 25.87
N LEU A 361 2.99 -3.42 26.84
CA LEU A 361 1.81 -3.56 27.67
C LEU A 361 1.85 -2.52 28.79
N ASP A 362 0.88 -1.64 28.83
CA ASP A 362 0.55 -0.79 29.97
C ASP A 362 -0.45 -1.51 30.88
N ALA A 363 -0.21 -1.50 32.21
CA ALA A 363 -1.02 -2.25 33.17
C ALA A 363 -2.48 -1.75 33.25
N GLU A 364 -2.73 -0.47 32.94
CA GLU A 364 -4.05 0.14 33.03
C GLU A 364 -4.78 0.24 31.68
N LYS A 365 -4.01 0.39 30.60
CA LYS A 365 -4.54 0.68 29.26
C LYS A 365 -4.44 -0.49 28.27
N GLY A 366 -3.75 -1.58 28.66
CA GLY A 366 -3.42 -2.66 27.72
C GLY A 366 -2.21 -2.32 26.85
N TYR A 367 -2.14 -2.84 25.62
CA TYR A 367 -1.08 -2.48 24.69
C TYR A 367 -1.30 -1.07 24.15
N CYS A 368 -0.33 -0.18 24.38
CA CYS A 368 -0.41 1.22 24.04
C CYS A 368 0.78 1.69 23.21
N PHE A 369 0.50 2.48 22.19
CA PHE A 369 1.51 3.24 21.48
C PHE A 369 2.12 4.31 22.39
N GLN A 370 3.44 4.37 22.44
CA GLN A 370 4.18 5.35 23.27
C GLN A 370 4.49 6.58 22.41
N ALA A 371 3.59 7.56 22.44
CA ALA A 371 3.68 8.76 21.62
C ALA A 371 4.94 9.60 21.88
N ASP A 372 5.49 9.55 23.08
CA ASP A 372 6.70 10.25 23.49
C ASP A 372 7.99 9.72 22.84
N GLN A 373 7.92 8.57 22.18
CA GLN A 373 9.06 7.94 21.51
C GLN A 373 9.12 8.22 19.98
N GLY A 374 8.34 9.16 19.42
CA GLY A 374 8.51 9.40 18.02
C GLY A 374 7.48 10.22 17.24
N LEU A 375 6.35 10.55 17.81
CA LEU A 375 5.35 11.39 17.14
C LEU A 375 5.21 12.74 17.84
N GLY A 376 6.22 13.62 17.68
CA GLY A 376 6.03 15.04 17.97
C GLY A 376 5.01 15.67 17.00
N PRO A 377 4.55 16.90 17.22
CA PRO A 377 3.71 17.58 16.25
C PRO A 377 4.40 17.69 14.89
N MET A 378 3.63 17.70 13.80
CA MET A 378 4.17 18.00 12.49
C MET A 378 4.69 19.43 12.44
N LEU A 379 5.74 19.64 11.67
CA LEU A 379 6.28 20.98 11.44
C LEU A 379 5.26 21.84 10.67
N ALA A 380 5.36 23.15 10.82
CA ALA A 380 4.52 24.08 10.08
C ALA A 380 4.74 23.96 8.56
N ALA A 381 3.72 24.33 7.80
CA ALA A 381 3.83 24.45 6.35
C ALA A 381 4.96 25.42 5.95
N PRO A 382 5.59 25.24 4.78
CA PRO A 382 6.60 26.16 4.28
C PRO A 382 6.06 27.59 4.14
N SER A 383 6.95 28.57 4.08
CA SER A 383 6.55 29.98 4.01
C SER A 383 6.00 30.39 2.63
N THR A 384 6.39 29.69 1.58
CA THR A 384 6.05 30.01 0.20
C THR A 384 5.38 28.84 -0.50
N ASP A 385 4.36 29.16 -1.30
CA ASP A 385 3.77 28.22 -2.24
C ASP A 385 4.68 28.08 -3.47
N ILE A 386 4.67 26.89 -4.08
CA ILE A 386 5.44 26.58 -5.28
C ILE A 386 4.51 26.14 -6.41
N PRO A 387 4.84 26.46 -7.68
CA PRO A 387 4.02 26.02 -8.80
C PRO A 387 4.10 24.50 -8.98
N VAL A 388 3.00 23.93 -9.49
CA VAL A 388 2.98 22.52 -9.92
C VAL A 388 3.83 22.38 -11.18
N MET A 389 4.76 21.43 -11.18
CA MET A 389 5.37 20.97 -12.42
C MET A 389 4.31 20.21 -13.24
N THR A 390 4.27 20.43 -14.51
CA THR A 390 3.36 19.72 -15.45
C THR A 390 4.16 19.04 -16.56
N ILE A 391 3.61 17.93 -17.02
CA ILE A 391 4.11 17.20 -18.19
C ILE A 391 3.11 17.42 -19.31
N ASP A 392 3.50 18.17 -20.34
CA ASP A 392 2.62 18.49 -21.47
C ASP A 392 2.64 17.41 -22.54
N ARG A 393 3.76 16.72 -22.71
CA ARG A 393 3.96 15.57 -23.62
C ARG A 393 5.13 14.72 -23.13
N LEU A 394 4.96 13.42 -23.13
CA LEU A 394 6.02 12.45 -23.02
C LEU A 394 6.14 11.63 -24.28
#